data_74d2e060c8946fd63bfb34e48f847b5c
#
_entry.id   74d2e060c8946fd63bfb34e48f847b5c
#
_cell.length_a   1.000
_cell.length_b   1.000
_cell.length_c   1.000
_cell.angle_alpha   90.00
_cell.angle_beta   90.00
_cell.angle_gamma   90.00
#
_symmetry.space_group_name_H-M   'P 1'
#
loop_
_entity.id
_entity.type
_entity.pdbx_description
1 polymer ?
#
loop_
_entity_poly.entity_id
_entity_poly.type
_entity_poly.pdbx_seq_one_letter_code
_entity_poly.pdbx_strand_id
1 'polypeptide(L)'
;MKKALVLFYFLVFYATSQLIWWGVMLARFQPQRKSMIIGEGIFFLLIFLWGALRLKKLFVREQKLQQQQQNFLLAITHELKSPLASVKLYIQTILKRDLDKEQQQVFLTNSLKDIERLDDLVENVLITTKLESRNYNLPKEKFNLTELVEQIVDRLQKNACRTQVLKPKLDADIMLYADKFAISNVVTNLIENAIKYSPPCANVVVKLTNEPHGIIFSVADHGIGISDAEKKLIFNKFYRVGSEATRKTKGTGLGLYIVKTVLQKHNASIKVKDNTPSGSIFEVTFDKNAK
;
A
#
# COMPACT_ATOMS: atom_id res chain seq x y z
N MET A 1 -4.47 -22.61 14.38
CA MET A 1 -3.17 -21.89 14.32
C MET A 1 -2.19 -22.34 15.40
N LYS A 2 -2.48 -22.17 16.73
CA LYS A 2 -1.58 -22.65 17.80
C LYS A 2 -1.23 -24.14 17.70
N LYS A 3 -2.18 -24.98 17.29
CA LYS A 3 -1.98 -26.43 17.12
C LYS A 3 -0.93 -26.80 16.04
N ALA A 4 -0.89 -26.10 14.90
CA ALA A 4 0.09 -26.37 13.84
C ALA A 4 1.52 -25.98 14.25
N LEU A 5 1.67 -24.88 15.01
CA LEU A 5 2.97 -24.45 15.53
C LEU A 5 3.47 -25.42 16.62
N VAL A 6 2.58 -25.91 17.48
CA VAL A 6 2.90 -26.92 18.49
C VAL A 6 3.32 -28.22 17.82
N LEU A 7 2.59 -28.67 16.79
CA LEU A 7 2.95 -29.88 16.00
C LEU A 7 4.31 -29.71 15.34
N PHE A 8 4.60 -28.54 14.76
CA PHE A 8 5.90 -28.25 14.14
C PHE A 8 7.05 -28.36 15.17
N TYR A 9 6.93 -27.75 16.35
CA TYR A 9 7.96 -27.86 17.38
C TYR A 9 8.10 -29.28 17.91
N PHE A 10 7.00 -30.00 18.02
CA PHE A 10 7.04 -31.43 18.41
C PHE A 10 7.80 -32.28 17.39
N LEU A 11 7.52 -32.09 16.08
CA LEU A 11 8.23 -32.80 15.02
C LEU A 11 9.71 -32.45 14.97
N VAL A 12 10.06 -31.16 15.16
CA VAL A 12 11.48 -30.75 15.24
C VAL A 12 12.16 -31.39 16.43
N PHE A 13 11.54 -31.38 17.61
CA PHE A 13 12.09 -32.01 18.79
C PHE A 13 12.25 -33.54 18.62
N TYR A 14 11.25 -34.21 18.07
CA TYR A 14 11.31 -35.64 17.80
C TYR A 14 12.42 -35.99 16.83
N ALA A 15 12.53 -35.28 15.71
CA ALA A 15 13.59 -35.55 14.71
C ALA A 15 15.01 -35.28 15.25
N THR A 16 15.19 -34.21 16.04
CA THR A 16 16.47 -33.93 16.68
C THR A 16 16.85 -35.02 17.72
N SER A 17 15.88 -35.46 18.51
CA SER A 17 16.09 -36.53 19.49
C SER A 17 16.48 -37.85 18.83
N GLN A 18 15.84 -38.21 17.71
CA GLN A 18 16.17 -39.38 16.91
C GLN A 18 17.59 -39.31 16.32
N LEU A 19 17.97 -38.16 15.74
CA LEU A 19 19.32 -37.96 15.20
C LEU A 19 20.40 -38.12 16.29
N ILE A 20 20.19 -37.57 17.46
CA ILE A 20 21.12 -37.71 18.61
C ILE A 20 21.17 -39.15 19.08
N TRP A 21 20.04 -39.81 19.22
CA TRP A 21 19.98 -41.23 19.67
C TRP A 21 20.70 -42.15 18.71
N TRP A 22 20.46 -42.05 17.39
CA TRP A 22 21.16 -42.81 16.35
C TRP A 22 22.65 -42.52 16.33
N GLY A 23 23.08 -41.27 16.46
CA GLY A 23 24.47 -40.87 16.52
C GLY A 23 25.21 -41.51 17.71
N VAL A 24 24.59 -41.50 18.90
CA VAL A 24 25.16 -42.14 20.11
C VAL A 24 25.23 -43.66 19.95
N MET A 25 24.20 -44.28 19.37
CA MET A 25 24.17 -45.74 19.14
C MET A 25 25.26 -46.18 18.18
N LEU A 26 25.38 -45.52 17.01
CA LEU A 26 26.43 -45.78 16.01
C LEU A 26 27.84 -45.60 16.60
N ALA A 27 28.08 -44.56 17.39
CA ALA A 27 29.36 -44.29 18.01
C ALA A 27 29.77 -45.40 19.04
N ARG A 28 28.77 -46.06 19.66
CA ARG A 28 29.01 -47.21 20.55
C ARG A 28 29.38 -48.47 19.78
N PHE A 29 28.73 -48.71 18.61
CA PHE A 29 28.98 -49.95 17.82
C PHE A 29 30.26 -49.88 16.97
N GLN A 30 30.72 -48.68 16.56
CA GLN A 30 31.91 -48.48 15.73
C GLN A 30 32.89 -47.47 16.35
N PRO A 31 33.66 -47.89 17.41
CA PRO A 31 34.52 -46.95 18.14
C PRO A 31 35.67 -46.38 17.29
N GLN A 32 36.13 -47.09 16.24
CA GLN A 32 37.21 -46.63 15.35
C GLN A 32 36.79 -45.47 14.42
N ARG A 33 35.45 -45.21 14.23
CA ARG A 33 34.91 -44.17 13.36
C ARG A 33 34.19 -43.07 14.12
N LYS A 34 34.40 -42.96 15.42
CA LYS A 34 33.68 -41.98 16.28
C LYS A 34 33.74 -40.54 15.79
N SER A 35 34.92 -40.07 15.38
CA SER A 35 35.10 -38.69 14.94
C SER A 35 34.32 -38.39 13.66
N MET A 36 34.25 -39.34 12.72
CA MET A 36 33.47 -39.19 11.48
C MET A 36 31.97 -39.16 11.77
N ILE A 37 31.47 -40.09 12.60
CA ILE A 37 30.04 -40.16 12.97
C ILE A 37 29.59 -38.89 13.68
N ILE A 38 30.42 -38.34 14.60
CA ILE A 38 30.14 -37.11 15.31
C ILE A 38 30.13 -35.94 14.32
N GLY A 39 31.09 -35.85 13.39
CA GLY A 39 31.15 -34.79 12.38
C GLY A 39 29.92 -34.79 11.45
N GLU A 40 29.53 -35.95 10.93
CA GLU A 40 28.31 -36.10 10.12
C GLU A 40 27.04 -35.76 10.92
N GLY A 41 26.96 -36.21 12.17
CA GLY A 41 25.83 -35.91 13.05
C GLY A 41 25.65 -34.41 13.30
N ILE A 42 26.76 -33.69 13.57
CA ILE A 42 26.76 -32.23 13.73
C ILE A 42 26.34 -31.55 12.42
N PHE A 43 26.86 -31.98 11.28
CA PHE A 43 26.52 -31.43 9.97
C PHE A 43 25.03 -31.57 9.67
N PHE A 44 24.44 -32.74 9.83
CA PHE A 44 23.01 -32.96 9.64
C PHE A 44 22.16 -32.16 10.62
N LEU A 45 22.58 -32.03 11.87
CA LEU A 45 21.88 -31.25 12.89
C LEU A 45 21.86 -29.74 12.53
N LEU A 46 22.97 -29.20 12.01
CA LEU A 46 23.05 -27.82 11.56
C LEU A 46 22.14 -27.55 10.35
N ILE A 47 22.14 -28.47 9.35
CA ILE A 47 21.22 -28.35 8.19
C ILE A 47 19.77 -28.41 8.65
N PHE A 48 19.45 -29.34 9.54
CA PHE A 48 18.09 -29.48 10.06
C PHE A 48 17.64 -28.25 10.83
N LEU A 49 18.49 -27.72 11.70
CA LEU A 49 18.21 -26.51 12.47
C LEU A 49 18.02 -25.30 11.54
N TRP A 50 18.89 -25.16 10.53
CA TRP A 50 18.76 -24.11 9.52
C TRP A 50 17.44 -24.22 8.73
N GLY A 51 17.06 -25.42 8.31
CA GLY A 51 15.79 -25.70 7.64
C GLY A 51 14.58 -25.37 8.52
N ALA A 52 14.63 -25.76 9.80
CA ALA A 52 13.57 -25.45 10.76
C ALA A 52 13.39 -23.94 10.98
N LEU A 53 14.50 -23.20 11.11
CA LEU A 53 14.46 -21.73 11.24
C LEU A 53 13.91 -21.07 9.97
N ARG A 54 14.26 -21.56 8.78
CA ARG A 54 13.72 -21.10 7.51
C ARG A 54 12.22 -21.35 7.40
N LEU A 55 11.78 -22.57 7.71
CA LEU A 55 10.35 -22.92 7.69
C LEU A 55 9.54 -22.06 8.67
N LYS A 56 10.05 -21.89 9.91
CA LYS A 56 9.41 -20.98 10.88
C LYS A 56 9.23 -19.56 10.31
N LYS A 57 10.28 -19.01 9.69
CA LYS A 57 10.23 -17.66 9.08
C LYS A 57 9.19 -17.57 7.96
N LEU A 58 9.11 -18.59 7.11
CA LEU A 58 8.11 -18.68 6.04
C LEU A 58 6.70 -18.74 6.61
N PHE A 59 6.47 -19.58 7.62
CA PHE A 59 5.17 -19.74 8.28
C PHE A 59 4.68 -18.43 8.92
N VAL A 60 5.55 -17.74 9.65
CA VAL A 60 5.22 -16.44 10.26
C VAL A 60 4.91 -15.40 9.19
N ARG A 61 5.63 -15.41 8.07
CA ARG A 61 5.39 -14.51 6.96
C ARG A 61 4.03 -14.77 6.30
N GLU A 62 3.70 -16.03 6.07
CA GLU A 62 2.42 -16.43 5.49
C GLU A 62 1.23 -16.06 6.39
N GLN A 63 1.35 -16.31 7.70
CA GLN A 63 0.35 -15.89 8.67
C GLN A 63 0.12 -14.37 8.66
N LYS A 64 1.22 -13.60 8.58
CA LYS A 64 1.13 -12.14 8.50
C LYS A 64 0.43 -11.69 7.22
N LEU A 65 0.69 -12.33 6.09
CA LEU A 65 0.01 -12.06 4.82
C LEU A 65 -1.49 -12.38 4.90
N GLN A 66 -1.85 -13.54 5.44
CA GLN A 66 -3.25 -13.91 5.65
C GLN A 66 -3.98 -12.92 6.56
N GLN A 67 -3.35 -12.50 7.65
CA GLN A 67 -3.92 -11.50 8.55
C GLN A 67 -4.11 -10.15 7.83
N GLN A 68 -3.14 -9.74 7.04
CA GLN A 68 -3.26 -8.51 6.23
C GLN A 68 -4.39 -8.60 5.20
N GLN A 69 -4.56 -9.76 4.55
CA GLN A 69 -5.68 -10.00 3.62
C GLN A 69 -7.03 -9.95 4.32
N GLN A 70 -7.15 -10.57 5.51
CA GLN A 70 -8.40 -10.52 6.28
C GLN A 70 -8.73 -9.09 6.72
N ASN A 71 -7.76 -8.37 7.27
CA ASN A 71 -7.94 -6.97 7.66
C ASN A 71 -8.34 -6.09 6.46
N PHE A 72 -7.79 -6.37 5.27
CA PHE A 72 -8.15 -5.69 4.04
C PHE A 72 -9.61 -5.95 3.65
N LEU A 73 -10.05 -7.22 3.64
CA LEU A 73 -11.44 -7.55 3.32
C LEU A 73 -12.42 -6.89 4.30
N LEU A 74 -12.07 -6.87 5.58
CA LEU A 74 -12.86 -6.16 6.59
C LEU A 74 -12.89 -4.65 6.32
N ALA A 75 -11.74 -4.04 6.04
CA ALA A 75 -11.64 -2.60 5.75
C ALA A 75 -12.44 -2.22 4.50
N ILE A 76 -12.31 -2.98 3.39
CA ILE A 76 -13.11 -2.74 2.17
C ILE A 76 -14.60 -2.88 2.47
N THR A 77 -15.01 -3.94 3.17
CA THR A 77 -16.41 -4.17 3.51
C THR A 77 -16.97 -2.98 4.30
N HIS A 78 -16.21 -2.44 5.24
CA HIS A 78 -16.59 -1.25 6.00
C HIS A 78 -16.64 0.02 5.14
N GLU A 79 -15.64 0.23 4.29
CA GLU A 79 -15.57 1.40 3.39
C GLU A 79 -16.66 1.36 2.30
N LEU A 80 -17.11 0.17 1.88
CA LEU A 80 -18.25 0.01 0.96
C LEU A 80 -19.59 0.19 1.69
N LYS A 81 -19.73 -0.36 2.91
CA LYS A 81 -21.00 -0.34 3.65
C LYS A 81 -21.42 1.07 4.07
N SER A 82 -20.46 1.93 4.41
CA SER A 82 -20.74 3.30 4.86
C SER A 82 -21.42 4.15 3.80
N PRO A 83 -20.85 4.39 2.59
CA PRO A 83 -21.50 5.17 1.55
C PRO A 83 -22.79 4.51 1.04
N LEU A 84 -22.85 3.17 0.95
CA LEU A 84 -24.08 2.47 0.58
C LEU A 84 -25.22 2.72 1.58
N ALA A 85 -24.91 2.74 2.88
CA ALA A 85 -25.89 3.08 3.90
C ALA A 85 -26.35 4.54 3.82
N SER A 86 -25.44 5.47 3.51
CA SER A 86 -25.76 6.88 3.29
C SER A 86 -26.67 7.08 2.09
N VAL A 87 -26.32 6.49 0.93
CA VAL A 87 -27.16 6.52 -0.29
C VAL A 87 -28.55 5.97 0.00
N LYS A 88 -28.63 4.80 0.68
CA LYS A 88 -29.92 4.23 1.06
C LYS A 88 -30.72 5.18 1.94
N LEU A 89 -30.09 5.80 2.93
CA LEU A 89 -30.77 6.74 3.84
C LEU A 89 -31.28 7.98 3.09
N TYR A 90 -30.48 8.56 2.19
CA TYR A 90 -30.89 9.72 1.39
C TYR A 90 -32.11 9.40 0.51
N ILE A 91 -32.06 8.27 -0.21
CA ILE A 91 -33.18 7.81 -1.04
C ILE A 91 -34.42 7.54 -0.19
N GLN A 92 -34.29 6.84 0.96
CA GLN A 92 -35.41 6.59 1.85
C GLN A 92 -36.01 7.89 2.42
N THR A 93 -35.17 8.89 2.67
CA THR A 93 -35.63 10.19 3.17
C THR A 93 -36.43 10.93 2.12
N ILE A 94 -35.97 10.94 0.87
CA ILE A 94 -36.67 11.55 -0.28
C ILE A 94 -38.03 10.85 -0.49
N LEU A 95 -38.09 9.51 -0.37
CA LEU A 95 -39.33 8.76 -0.59
C LEU A 95 -40.37 8.88 0.54
N LYS A 96 -39.93 9.13 1.79
CA LYS A 96 -40.80 9.11 2.96
C LYS A 96 -41.18 10.48 3.49
N ARG A 97 -40.48 11.55 3.08
CA ARG A 97 -40.71 12.91 3.57
C ARG A 97 -41.12 13.82 2.42
N ASP A 98 -42.00 14.70 2.69
CA ASP A 98 -42.33 15.81 1.77
C ASP A 98 -41.23 16.86 1.92
N LEU A 99 -40.26 16.81 0.99
CA LEU A 99 -39.10 17.69 0.94
C LEU A 99 -39.26 18.73 -0.14
N ASP A 100 -38.80 19.95 0.12
CA ASP A 100 -38.69 20.95 -0.95
C ASP A 100 -37.63 20.55 -2.00
N LYS A 101 -37.70 21.22 -3.17
CA LYS A 101 -36.80 20.91 -4.30
C LYS A 101 -35.32 21.10 -3.96
N GLU A 102 -34.99 22.06 -3.11
CA GLU A 102 -33.63 22.37 -2.71
C GLU A 102 -33.08 21.26 -1.82
N GLN A 103 -33.84 20.79 -0.85
CA GLN A 103 -33.49 19.64 0.02
C GLN A 103 -33.35 18.36 -0.79
N GLN A 104 -34.27 18.08 -1.72
CA GLN A 104 -34.15 16.93 -2.62
C GLN A 104 -32.86 16.97 -3.43
N GLN A 105 -32.50 18.13 -3.99
CA GLN A 105 -31.28 18.32 -4.77
C GLN A 105 -30.03 18.07 -3.93
N VAL A 106 -30.00 18.51 -2.67
CA VAL A 106 -28.89 18.26 -1.75
C VAL A 106 -28.70 16.77 -1.50
N PHE A 107 -29.79 16.02 -1.21
CA PHE A 107 -29.71 14.57 -0.97
C PHE A 107 -29.28 13.78 -2.22
N LEU A 108 -29.79 14.14 -3.40
CA LEU A 108 -29.40 13.53 -4.66
C LEU A 108 -27.92 13.80 -4.97
N THR A 109 -27.46 15.05 -4.79
CA THR A 109 -26.06 15.41 -5.00
C THR A 109 -25.13 14.66 -4.05
N ASN A 110 -25.51 14.51 -2.79
CA ASN A 110 -24.74 13.73 -1.83
C ASN A 110 -24.73 12.23 -2.16
N SER A 111 -25.87 11.69 -2.65
CA SER A 111 -25.94 10.29 -3.13
C SER A 111 -25.01 10.05 -4.30
N LEU A 112 -24.94 10.96 -5.28
CA LEU A 112 -24.03 10.86 -6.41
C LEU A 112 -22.56 10.86 -5.96
N LYS A 113 -22.19 11.75 -5.02
CA LYS A 113 -20.81 11.77 -4.46
C LYS A 113 -20.45 10.46 -3.75
N ASP A 114 -21.40 9.86 -3.02
CA ASP A 114 -21.15 8.58 -2.35
C ASP A 114 -21.04 7.42 -3.37
N ILE A 115 -21.77 7.46 -4.49
CA ILE A 115 -21.64 6.51 -5.59
C ILE A 115 -20.30 6.66 -6.30
N GLU A 116 -19.87 7.89 -6.66
CA GLU A 116 -18.55 8.16 -7.24
C GLU A 116 -17.42 7.60 -6.34
N ARG A 117 -17.57 7.80 -5.03
CA ARG A 117 -16.61 7.24 -4.07
C ARG A 117 -16.58 5.70 -4.05
N LEU A 118 -17.74 5.04 -4.24
CA LEU A 118 -17.81 3.58 -4.37
C LEU A 118 -17.11 3.11 -5.64
N ASP A 119 -17.31 3.80 -6.76
CA ASP A 119 -16.66 3.49 -8.04
C ASP A 119 -15.13 3.61 -7.92
N ASP A 120 -14.62 4.69 -7.33
CA ASP A 120 -13.18 4.88 -7.06
C ASP A 120 -12.60 3.72 -6.22
N LEU A 121 -13.36 3.26 -5.22
CA LEU A 121 -12.94 2.15 -4.35
C LEU A 121 -12.84 0.83 -5.13
N VAL A 122 -13.86 0.52 -5.94
CA VAL A 122 -13.89 -0.68 -6.80
C VAL A 122 -12.75 -0.64 -7.80
N GLU A 123 -12.49 0.51 -8.42
CA GLU A 123 -11.42 0.69 -9.38
C GLU A 123 -10.03 0.46 -8.76
N ASN A 124 -9.79 0.99 -7.56
CA ASN A 124 -8.56 0.75 -6.80
C ASN A 124 -8.33 -0.76 -6.51
N VAL A 125 -9.39 -1.51 -6.21
CA VAL A 125 -9.32 -2.96 -6.01
C VAL A 125 -8.97 -3.67 -7.33
N LEU A 126 -9.63 -3.30 -8.43
CA LEU A 126 -9.39 -3.87 -9.75
C LEU A 126 -7.97 -3.59 -10.27
N ILE A 127 -7.49 -2.35 -10.13
CA ILE A 127 -6.12 -1.98 -10.49
C ILE A 127 -5.11 -2.81 -9.68
N THR A 128 -5.33 -2.93 -8.36
CA THR A 128 -4.46 -3.74 -7.50
C THR A 128 -4.36 -5.17 -8.01
N THR A 129 -5.49 -5.78 -8.38
CA THR A 129 -5.55 -7.15 -8.88
C THR A 129 -4.85 -7.29 -10.24
N LYS A 130 -5.05 -6.33 -11.15
CA LYS A 130 -4.37 -6.29 -12.45
C LYS A 130 -2.85 -6.13 -12.29
N LEU A 131 -2.40 -5.23 -11.41
CA LEU A 131 -0.98 -4.99 -11.17
C LEU A 131 -0.25 -6.20 -10.57
N GLU A 132 -0.94 -7.07 -9.84
CA GLU A 132 -0.37 -8.31 -9.30
C GLU A 132 -0.20 -9.41 -10.34
N SER A 133 -0.93 -9.34 -11.45
CA SER A 133 -0.74 -10.27 -12.56
C SER A 133 0.65 -10.10 -13.21
N ARG A 134 1.39 -11.20 -13.34
CA ARG A 134 2.71 -11.21 -13.98
C ARG A 134 2.68 -10.80 -15.45
N ASN A 135 1.55 -11.03 -16.13
CA ASN A 135 1.38 -10.80 -17.55
C ASN A 135 0.68 -9.46 -17.87
N TYR A 136 0.43 -8.61 -16.85
CA TYR A 136 -0.21 -7.33 -17.10
C TYR A 136 0.80 -6.33 -17.68
N ASN A 137 0.71 -6.14 -19.00
CA ASN A 137 1.46 -5.09 -19.71
C ASN A 137 0.70 -3.77 -19.60
N LEU A 138 1.36 -2.75 -19.10
CA LEU A 138 0.85 -1.39 -19.06
C LEU A 138 0.95 -0.77 -20.46
N PRO A 139 -0.15 -0.28 -21.07
CA PRO A 139 -0.13 0.38 -22.37
C PRO A 139 0.58 1.74 -22.24
N LYS A 140 1.85 1.80 -22.67
CA LYS A 140 2.62 3.04 -22.58
C LYS A 140 2.38 3.91 -23.81
N GLU A 141 2.14 5.19 -23.58
CA GLU A 141 2.00 6.23 -24.61
C GLU A 141 2.78 7.48 -24.23
N LYS A 142 3.07 8.33 -25.20
CA LYS A 142 3.70 9.63 -24.95
C LYS A 142 2.61 10.68 -24.72
N PHE A 143 2.62 11.32 -23.56
CA PHE A 143 1.65 12.34 -23.19
C PHE A 143 2.31 13.50 -22.42
N ASN A 144 1.61 14.63 -22.33
CA ASN A 144 2.03 15.79 -21.57
C ASN A 144 1.68 15.57 -20.08
N LEU A 145 2.71 15.37 -19.24
CA LEU A 145 2.55 15.15 -17.80
C LEU A 145 2.12 16.44 -17.09
N THR A 146 2.58 17.61 -17.55
CA THR A 146 2.17 18.91 -16.98
C THR A 146 0.66 19.09 -17.08
N GLU A 147 0.09 18.93 -18.28
CA GLU A 147 -1.36 19.02 -18.49
C GLU A 147 -2.14 18.00 -17.65
N LEU A 148 -1.63 16.76 -17.54
CA LEU A 148 -2.27 15.73 -16.71
C LEU A 148 -2.33 16.16 -15.24
N VAL A 149 -1.22 16.65 -14.70
CA VAL A 149 -1.13 17.11 -13.30
C VAL A 149 -2.03 18.31 -13.07
N GLU A 150 -2.06 19.30 -13.97
CA GLU A 150 -2.95 20.46 -13.92
C GLU A 150 -4.42 20.06 -13.85
N GLN A 151 -4.86 19.20 -14.76
CA GLN A 151 -6.24 18.70 -14.80
C GLN A 151 -6.64 18.00 -13.48
N ILE A 152 -5.74 17.20 -12.89
CA ILE A 152 -6.00 16.53 -11.62
C ILE A 152 -6.06 17.54 -10.47
N VAL A 153 -5.13 18.49 -10.41
CA VAL A 153 -5.11 19.55 -9.38
C VAL A 153 -6.40 20.36 -9.44
N ASP A 154 -6.83 20.79 -10.63
CA ASP A 154 -8.06 21.57 -10.82
C ASP A 154 -9.31 20.80 -10.40
N ARG A 155 -9.38 19.51 -10.77
CA ARG A 155 -10.48 18.62 -10.37
C ARG A 155 -10.54 18.46 -8.85
N LEU A 156 -9.42 18.18 -8.21
CA LEU A 156 -9.35 17.98 -6.76
C LEU A 156 -9.60 19.29 -6.00
N GLN A 157 -9.13 20.43 -6.49
CA GLN A 157 -9.39 21.73 -5.88
C GLN A 157 -10.90 22.07 -5.91
N LYS A 158 -11.60 21.76 -7.00
CA LYS A 158 -13.06 22.02 -7.12
C LYS A 158 -13.89 21.09 -6.26
N ASN A 159 -13.52 19.82 -6.16
CA ASN A 159 -14.36 18.78 -5.54
C ASN A 159 -14.07 18.54 -4.05
N ALA A 160 -12.82 18.60 -3.64
CA ALA A 160 -12.39 18.16 -2.31
C ALA A 160 -11.97 19.29 -1.36
N CYS A 161 -11.55 20.44 -1.89
CA CYS A 161 -10.86 21.44 -1.09
C CYS A 161 -11.66 22.71 -0.86
N ARG A 162 -12.72 22.63 -0.03
CA ARG A 162 -13.29 23.85 0.55
C ARG A 162 -12.40 24.48 1.63
N THR A 163 -11.46 23.71 2.19
CA THR A 163 -10.66 24.12 3.36
C THR A 163 -9.14 24.09 3.15
N GLN A 164 -8.64 23.50 2.06
CA GLN A 164 -7.20 23.42 1.75
C GLN A 164 -6.91 24.04 0.38
N VAL A 165 -5.69 24.60 0.22
CA VAL A 165 -5.27 25.24 -1.03
C VAL A 165 -4.16 24.41 -1.67
N LEU A 166 -4.44 23.89 -2.88
CA LEU A 166 -3.42 23.26 -3.71
C LEU A 166 -2.59 24.36 -4.39
N LYS A 167 -1.27 24.30 -4.23
CA LYS A 167 -0.33 25.25 -4.84
C LYS A 167 0.53 24.54 -5.88
N PRO A 168 0.10 24.51 -7.16
CA PRO A 168 0.91 23.91 -8.22
C PRO A 168 2.14 24.80 -8.53
N LYS A 169 3.30 24.15 -8.72
CA LYS A 169 4.55 24.72 -9.23
C LYS A 169 5.06 23.76 -10.31
N LEU A 170 4.62 23.96 -11.55
CA LEU A 170 4.80 23.01 -12.62
C LEU A 170 5.64 23.66 -13.74
N ASP A 171 6.70 23.00 -14.16
CA ASP A 171 7.40 23.34 -15.39
C ASP A 171 6.54 22.97 -16.58
N ALA A 172 6.59 23.79 -17.64
CA ALA A 172 5.76 23.62 -18.83
C ALA A 172 6.22 22.42 -19.69
N ASP A 173 5.30 21.83 -20.41
CA ASP A 173 5.51 20.87 -21.51
C ASP A 173 6.40 19.67 -21.19
N ILE A 174 6.29 19.11 -19.98
CA ILE A 174 7.02 17.90 -19.61
C ILE A 174 6.34 16.67 -20.23
N MET A 175 7.04 16.05 -21.21
CA MET A 175 6.55 14.84 -21.88
C MET A 175 7.04 13.58 -21.15
N LEU A 176 6.13 12.61 -20.91
CA LEU A 176 6.42 11.32 -20.31
C LEU A 176 5.94 10.18 -21.22
N TYR A 177 6.74 9.10 -21.32
CA TYR A 177 6.35 7.85 -21.99
C TYR A 177 5.99 6.80 -20.94
N ALA A 178 4.70 6.65 -20.65
CA ALA A 178 4.18 5.79 -19.60
C ALA A 178 2.72 5.42 -19.88
N ASP A 179 2.12 4.57 -19.05
CA ASP A 179 0.67 4.37 -19.02
C ASP A 179 0.02 5.60 -18.36
N LYS A 180 -0.65 6.43 -19.18
CA LYS A 180 -1.29 7.68 -18.74
C LYS A 180 -2.30 7.46 -17.62
N PHE A 181 -3.11 6.39 -17.71
CA PHE A 181 -4.09 6.05 -16.70
C PHE A 181 -3.44 5.64 -15.37
N ALA A 182 -2.42 4.78 -15.43
CA ALA A 182 -1.68 4.37 -14.23
C ALA A 182 -0.95 5.56 -13.57
N ILE A 183 -0.35 6.46 -14.34
CA ILE A 183 0.28 7.68 -13.81
C ILE A 183 -0.75 8.67 -13.24
N SER A 184 -1.92 8.81 -13.87
CA SER A 184 -3.04 9.60 -13.31
C SER A 184 -3.42 9.10 -11.92
N ASN A 185 -3.51 7.79 -11.72
CA ASN A 185 -3.76 7.19 -10.41
C ASN A 185 -2.64 7.47 -9.40
N VAL A 186 -1.37 7.45 -9.81
CA VAL A 186 -0.24 7.83 -8.95
C VAL A 186 -0.38 9.27 -8.46
N VAL A 187 -0.60 10.20 -9.37
CA VAL A 187 -0.74 11.64 -9.07
C VAL A 187 -1.94 11.86 -8.14
N THR A 188 -3.10 11.31 -8.49
CA THR A 188 -4.33 11.44 -7.68
C THR A 188 -4.13 10.90 -6.26
N ASN A 189 -3.61 9.67 -6.11
CA ASN A 189 -3.38 9.07 -4.80
C ASN A 189 -2.42 9.89 -3.91
N LEU A 190 -1.37 10.47 -4.48
CA LEU A 190 -0.42 11.27 -3.70
C LEU A 190 -1.03 12.60 -3.25
N ILE A 191 -1.78 13.29 -4.13
CA ILE A 191 -2.44 14.56 -3.79
C ILE A 191 -3.58 14.32 -2.79
N GLU A 192 -4.42 13.31 -2.98
CA GLU A 192 -5.49 12.96 -2.04
C GLU A 192 -4.96 12.60 -0.65
N ASN A 193 -3.85 11.86 -0.57
CA ASN A 193 -3.19 11.59 0.70
C ASN A 193 -2.72 12.88 1.36
N ALA A 194 -2.10 13.79 0.63
CA ALA A 194 -1.65 15.07 1.16
C ALA A 194 -2.82 15.92 1.69
N ILE A 195 -3.93 15.98 0.96
CA ILE A 195 -5.17 16.64 1.40
C ILE A 195 -5.73 16.00 2.67
N LYS A 196 -5.81 14.68 2.68
CA LYS A 196 -6.42 13.88 3.74
C LYS A 196 -5.68 13.98 5.08
N TYR A 197 -4.36 14.06 5.04
CA TYR A 197 -3.53 14.07 6.26
C TYR A 197 -3.11 15.48 6.69
N SER A 198 -3.30 16.48 5.85
CA SER A 198 -3.08 17.89 6.22
C SER A 198 -4.22 18.42 7.10
N PRO A 199 -3.93 19.31 8.06
CA PRO A 199 -4.96 20.02 8.82
C PRO A 199 -5.79 20.93 7.89
N PRO A 200 -7.00 21.34 8.31
CA PRO A 200 -7.79 22.33 7.58
C PRO A 200 -6.99 23.62 7.33
N CYS A 201 -7.22 24.24 6.19
CA CYS A 201 -6.53 25.47 5.73
C CYS A 201 -5.01 25.34 5.47
N ALA A 202 -4.43 24.13 5.54
CA ALA A 202 -3.04 23.94 5.19
C ALA A 202 -2.83 23.97 3.66
N ASN A 203 -1.68 24.45 3.24
CA ASN A 203 -1.27 24.40 1.85
C ASN A 203 -0.70 23.01 1.51
N VAL A 204 -1.12 22.46 0.37
CA VAL A 204 -0.48 21.30 -0.25
C VAL A 204 0.26 21.78 -1.48
N VAL A 205 1.57 21.59 -1.52
CA VAL A 205 2.40 22.02 -2.65
C VAL A 205 2.60 20.86 -3.60
N VAL A 206 2.19 21.03 -4.85
CA VAL A 206 2.39 20.06 -5.95
C VAL A 206 3.45 20.62 -6.88
N LYS A 207 4.60 19.94 -6.98
CA LYS A 207 5.73 20.40 -7.80
C LYS A 207 6.05 19.38 -8.89
N LEU A 208 6.28 19.87 -10.11
CA LEU A 208 6.76 19.08 -11.24
C LEU A 208 7.92 19.83 -11.90
N THR A 209 9.09 19.19 -11.94
CA THR A 209 10.30 19.80 -12.50
C THR A 209 11.01 18.86 -13.46
N ASN A 210 11.62 19.44 -14.50
CA ASN A 210 12.44 18.71 -15.45
C ASN A 210 13.93 18.93 -15.14
N GLU A 211 14.54 17.97 -14.43
CA GLU A 211 15.94 18.05 -14.02
C GLU A 211 16.87 17.28 -14.97
N PRO A 212 18.20 17.53 -14.96
CA PRO A 212 19.15 16.83 -15.84
C PRO A 212 19.08 15.31 -15.72
N HIS A 213 18.82 14.79 -14.52
CA HIS A 213 18.80 13.36 -14.21
C HIS A 213 17.43 12.70 -14.38
N GLY A 214 16.35 13.47 -14.55
CA GLY A 214 15.01 12.91 -14.69
C GLY A 214 13.91 13.92 -14.42
N ILE A 215 12.67 13.47 -14.59
CA ILE A 215 11.48 14.24 -14.23
C ILE A 215 11.19 13.98 -12.77
N ILE A 216 11.03 15.04 -11.97
CA ILE A 216 10.69 14.95 -10.56
C ILE A 216 9.28 15.49 -10.34
N PHE A 217 8.41 14.64 -9.84
CA PHE A 217 7.09 14.99 -9.36
C PHE A 217 7.07 14.88 -7.83
N SER A 218 6.66 15.92 -7.12
CA SER A 218 6.58 15.88 -5.67
C SER A 218 5.32 16.52 -5.11
N VAL A 219 4.82 15.95 -4.02
CA VAL A 219 3.69 16.46 -3.26
C VAL A 219 4.12 16.64 -1.81
N ALA A 220 4.04 17.87 -1.30
CA ALA A 220 4.40 18.22 0.07
C ALA A 220 3.13 18.58 0.86
N ASP A 221 2.93 17.89 1.97
CA ASP A 221 1.86 18.11 2.94
C ASP A 221 2.38 18.72 4.24
N HIS A 222 1.49 19.28 5.06
CA HIS A 222 1.76 19.79 6.40
C HIS A 222 1.03 18.97 7.47
N GLY A 223 0.95 17.66 7.25
CA GLY A 223 0.27 16.72 8.12
C GLY A 223 1.09 16.30 9.34
N ILE A 224 0.72 15.14 9.88
CA ILE A 224 1.36 14.56 11.08
C ILE A 224 2.78 14.03 10.83
N GLY A 225 3.23 13.97 9.57
CA GLY A 225 4.51 13.34 9.21
C GLY A 225 4.47 11.81 9.28
N ILE A 226 5.58 11.18 8.91
CA ILE A 226 5.74 9.71 8.87
C ILE A 226 7.07 9.36 9.53
N SER A 227 7.03 8.54 10.57
CA SER A 227 8.25 8.10 11.27
C SER A 227 9.17 7.28 10.33
N ASP A 228 10.49 7.34 10.54
CA ASP A 228 11.46 6.61 9.71
C ASP A 228 11.22 5.10 9.66
N ALA A 229 10.74 4.53 10.76
CA ALA A 229 10.35 3.13 10.82
C ALA A 229 9.18 2.80 9.88
N GLU A 230 8.26 3.75 9.69
CA GLU A 230 7.06 3.59 8.88
C GLU A 230 7.25 3.95 7.42
N LYS A 231 8.22 4.83 7.06
CA LYS A 231 8.49 5.26 5.68
C LYS A 231 8.64 4.10 4.68
N LYS A 232 9.16 2.95 5.12
CA LYS A 232 9.26 1.74 4.29
C LYS A 232 7.98 0.90 4.29
N LEU A 233 7.22 0.95 5.39
CA LEU A 233 6.05 0.11 5.61
C LEU A 233 4.79 0.65 4.95
N ILE A 234 4.65 1.98 4.81
CA ILE A 234 3.47 2.63 4.21
C ILE A 234 3.18 2.21 2.76
N PHE A 235 4.19 1.68 2.06
CA PHE A 235 4.05 1.14 0.70
C PHE A 235 3.67 -0.35 0.67
N ASN A 236 3.52 -1.01 1.81
CA ASN A 236 3.07 -2.39 1.85
C ASN A 236 1.56 -2.45 1.66
N LYS A 237 1.11 -3.46 0.94
CA LYS A 237 -0.31 -3.73 0.70
C LYS A 237 -1.06 -3.78 2.03
N PHE A 238 -2.17 -3.02 2.13
CA PHE A 238 -3.06 -2.95 3.30
C PHE A 238 -2.43 -2.33 4.57
N TYR A 239 -1.23 -1.79 4.47
CA TYR A 239 -0.59 -1.14 5.60
C TYR A 239 -1.21 0.24 5.86
N ARG A 240 -1.45 0.52 7.14
CA ARG A 240 -1.95 1.82 7.63
C ARG A 240 -1.27 2.12 8.96
N VAL A 241 -0.88 3.37 9.14
CA VAL A 241 -0.29 3.86 10.40
C VAL A 241 -1.31 3.82 11.53
N GLY A 242 -0.92 3.36 12.72
CA GLY A 242 -1.76 3.25 13.90
C GLY A 242 -2.67 2.01 13.94
N SER A 243 -3.30 1.77 15.10
CA SER A 243 -4.27 0.68 15.28
C SER A 243 -5.66 1.06 14.78
N GLU A 244 -6.49 0.08 14.45
CA GLU A 244 -7.87 0.31 13.98
C GLU A 244 -8.71 1.17 14.95
N ALA A 245 -8.50 1.01 16.26
CA ALA A 245 -9.20 1.75 17.29
C ALA A 245 -8.78 3.23 17.42
N THR A 246 -7.59 3.60 16.94
CA THR A 246 -7.03 4.96 17.05
C THR A 246 -7.07 5.76 15.75
N ARG A 247 -7.52 5.15 14.65
CA ARG A 247 -7.53 5.78 13.33
C ARG A 247 -8.65 6.80 13.16
N LYS A 248 -8.28 8.03 12.93
CA LYS A 248 -9.24 9.13 12.65
C LYS A 248 -9.64 9.23 11.17
N THR A 249 -8.83 8.67 10.25
CA THR A 249 -9.04 8.80 8.80
C THR A 249 -9.43 7.46 8.16
N LYS A 250 -10.44 7.46 7.29
CA LYS A 250 -10.89 6.28 6.52
C LYS A 250 -9.91 5.95 5.39
N GLY A 251 -9.84 4.70 4.94
CA GLY A 251 -9.06 4.29 3.76
C GLY A 251 -8.63 2.82 3.77
N THR A 252 -8.36 2.26 2.59
CA THR A 252 -8.09 0.85 2.36
C THR A 252 -6.64 0.42 2.57
N GLY A 253 -5.69 1.37 2.58
CA GLY A 253 -4.26 1.06 2.59
C GLY A 253 -3.73 0.52 1.26
N LEU A 254 -4.45 0.78 0.14
CA LEU A 254 -4.04 0.39 -1.20
C LEU A 254 -3.35 1.50 -1.98
N GLY A 255 -3.69 2.78 -1.76
CA GLY A 255 -3.23 3.89 -2.59
C GLY A 255 -1.70 3.93 -2.74
N LEU A 256 -0.95 3.95 -1.64
CA LEU A 256 0.52 3.99 -1.70
C LEU A 256 1.14 2.67 -2.21
N TYR A 257 0.50 1.54 -2.00
CA TYR A 257 0.91 0.27 -2.63
C TYR A 257 0.76 0.32 -4.15
N ILE A 258 -0.37 0.84 -4.66
CA ILE A 258 -0.59 1.06 -6.10
C ILE A 258 0.47 2.00 -6.65
N VAL A 259 0.70 3.14 -5.99
CA VAL A 259 1.74 4.11 -6.37
C VAL A 259 3.09 3.42 -6.54
N LYS A 260 3.56 2.70 -5.53
CA LYS A 260 4.86 2.00 -5.59
C LYS A 260 4.90 0.97 -6.72
N THR A 261 3.84 0.18 -6.89
CA THR A 261 3.79 -0.90 -7.88
C THR A 261 3.77 -0.36 -9.30
N VAL A 262 3.00 0.71 -9.55
CA VAL A 262 2.96 1.41 -10.85
C VAL A 262 4.32 1.99 -11.18
N LEU A 263 4.95 2.71 -10.23
CA LEU A 263 6.26 3.32 -10.44
C LEU A 263 7.35 2.28 -10.73
N GLN A 264 7.35 1.16 -10.01
CA GLN A 264 8.27 0.05 -10.27
C GLN A 264 8.13 -0.51 -11.70
N LYS A 265 6.89 -0.65 -12.20
CA LYS A 265 6.64 -1.10 -13.59
C LYS A 265 7.03 -0.06 -14.65
N HIS A 266 7.19 1.19 -14.26
CA HIS A 266 7.65 2.29 -15.11
C HIS A 266 9.14 2.65 -14.90
N ASN A 267 9.91 1.82 -14.19
CA ASN A 267 11.30 2.08 -13.83
C ASN A 267 11.49 3.43 -13.10
N ALA A 268 10.48 3.85 -12.35
CA ALA A 268 10.50 5.06 -11.56
C ALA A 268 10.66 4.74 -10.07
N SER A 269 11.13 5.70 -9.30
CA SER A 269 11.34 5.56 -7.86
C SER A 269 10.49 6.54 -7.07
N ILE A 270 10.19 6.19 -5.80
CA ILE A 270 9.52 7.08 -4.87
C ILE A 270 10.29 7.13 -3.55
N LYS A 271 10.46 8.34 -3.02
CA LYS A 271 11.05 8.60 -1.72
C LYS A 271 10.10 9.42 -0.85
N VAL A 272 10.20 9.25 0.46
CA VAL A 272 9.45 10.04 1.45
C VAL A 272 10.45 10.79 2.30
N LYS A 273 10.32 12.11 2.33
CA LYS A 273 11.13 13.04 3.11
C LYS A 273 10.26 13.74 4.14
N ASP A 274 10.87 14.23 5.20
CA ASP A 274 10.16 15.06 6.18
C ASP A 274 9.98 16.48 5.63
N ASN A 275 8.85 17.09 5.93
CA ASN A 275 8.58 18.50 5.61
C ASN A 275 8.77 19.37 6.85
N THR A 276 9.09 20.65 6.64
CA THR A 276 9.31 21.62 7.72
C THR A 276 8.15 22.64 7.75
N PRO A 277 7.58 22.96 8.92
CA PRO A 277 7.92 22.49 10.28
C PRO A 277 7.36 21.11 10.63
N SER A 278 6.40 20.59 9.87
CA SER A 278 5.79 19.25 10.02
C SER A 278 5.21 18.79 8.70
N GLY A 279 4.99 17.46 8.54
CA GLY A 279 4.41 16.86 7.35
C GLY A 279 5.38 15.98 6.59
N SER A 280 4.99 15.60 5.38
CA SER A 280 5.76 14.72 4.51
C SER A 280 5.87 15.26 3.09
N ILE A 281 6.96 14.90 2.41
CA ILE A 281 7.16 15.16 0.99
C ILE A 281 7.30 13.82 0.29
N PHE A 282 6.34 13.50 -0.57
CA PHE A 282 6.43 12.35 -1.47
C PHE A 282 7.08 12.81 -2.77
N GLU A 283 8.22 12.24 -3.12
CA GLU A 283 9.01 12.60 -4.29
C GLU A 283 9.14 11.40 -5.21
N VAL A 284 8.62 11.53 -6.43
CA VAL A 284 8.69 10.54 -7.51
C VAL A 284 9.72 11.01 -8.52
N THR A 285 10.61 10.10 -8.92
CA THR A 285 11.63 10.36 -9.95
C THR A 285 11.43 9.39 -11.11
N PHE A 286 11.24 9.94 -12.31
CA PHE A 286 11.24 9.20 -13.56
C PHE A 286 12.60 9.40 -14.23
N ASP A 287 13.41 8.34 -14.32
CA ASP A 287 14.74 8.40 -14.92
C ASP A 287 14.65 8.56 -16.45
N LYS A 288 15.33 9.55 -17.02
CA LYS A 288 15.42 9.74 -18.47
C LYS A 288 16.14 8.61 -19.21
N ASN A 289 16.97 7.86 -18.50
CA ASN A 289 17.81 6.79 -19.06
C ASN A 289 17.23 5.38 -18.85
N ALA A 290 16.08 5.24 -18.22
CA ALA A 290 15.41 3.96 -18.08
C ALA A 290 14.72 3.57 -19.40
N LYS A 291 15.45 2.79 -20.24
CA LYS A 291 14.93 2.14 -21.45
C LYS A 291 14.04 0.95 -21.09
#